data_51455459c3ab87cb46fb6e10dc1e0ce9
#
_entry.id   51455459c3ab87cb46fb6e10dc1e0ce9
#
_cell.length_a   1.000
_cell.length_b   1.000
_cell.length_c   1.000
_cell.angle_alpha   90.00
_cell.angle_beta   90.00
_cell.angle_gamma   90.00
#
_symmetry.space_group_name_H-M   'P 1'
#
loop_
_entity.id
_entity.type
_entity.pdbx_description
1 polymer ?
#
loop_
_entity_poly.entity_id
_entity_poly.type
_entity_poly.pdbx_seq_one_letter_code
_entity_poly.pdbx_strand_id
1 'polypeptide(L)'
;MRQLLYSEANGTFKASNGPIRGNHLRVELLDMDRLVKANDLKPVTNPITFQKNNIPTSDGLLSNEIFGIAMYDRMNTCAYIDLHEWFLSPLVYKTWARLDKKIVACVNETKYFSINDKGVLVEDDNGETGIEFLRKNFSKINIERTASIKRDQNVNFLNALKNKPTQAFIRKMIVIPAALRDVDTSKGGRVSLGIVNELYRNLILACRALQESTGYGLDMVGATRGRIQNTLVQIFDYFGSGTTLNGEETGALIPGKVGVLRRAVMSKTTDYASRLVITAPDLKVDRVEDLSSDLNYATIPLHSIISNFTPYILFALKRYFENAFSGNKGIPYIDPKTKEEKMVYPKDYQVQFSEEELKKQMDRFRMGYSDRLEPVKVETTEGEFVNLRFKGFNTTKEEYEKGVGLMPIVDRDLTWCDVLYICAEEACQDKHVLIVRYPIFVSTARVFEHVLKQVA
;
A
#
# COMPACT_ATOMS: atom_id res chain seq x y z
N MET A 1 7.63 -7.55 23.64
CA MET A 1 7.60 -6.66 22.46
C MET A 1 8.34 -5.36 22.81
N ARG A 2 9.38 -4.99 22.06
CA ARG A 2 10.15 -3.78 22.32
C ARG A 2 9.51 -2.59 21.63
N GLN A 3 9.31 -1.50 22.33
CA GLN A 3 8.78 -0.27 21.75
C GLN A 3 9.92 0.43 21.00
N LEU A 4 9.72 0.69 19.70
CA LEU A 4 10.63 1.49 18.90
C LEU A 4 10.25 2.96 19.06
N LEU A 5 11.16 3.76 19.60
CA LEU A 5 11.03 5.20 19.71
C LEU A 5 11.91 5.89 18.66
N TYR A 6 11.32 6.84 17.95
CA TYR A 6 12.07 7.67 17.01
C TYR A 6 12.99 8.64 17.79
N SER A 7 14.27 8.61 17.49
CA SER A 7 15.24 9.56 18.06
C SER A 7 15.23 10.86 17.26
N GLU A 8 14.77 11.95 17.87
CA GLU A 8 14.72 13.27 17.21
C GLU A 8 16.12 13.77 16.76
N ALA A 9 17.20 13.34 17.42
CA ALA A 9 18.53 13.82 17.12
C ALA A 9 19.13 13.29 15.81
N ASN A 10 18.89 12.01 15.48
CA ASN A 10 19.60 11.33 14.38
C ASN A 10 18.68 10.61 13.38
N GLY A 11 17.36 10.73 13.48
CA GLY A 11 16.44 9.99 12.61
C GLY A 11 16.45 8.47 12.80
N THR A 12 17.08 7.97 13.85
CA THR A 12 17.18 6.55 14.15
C THR A 12 16.15 6.11 15.17
N PHE A 13 15.60 4.90 14.96
CA PHE A 13 14.71 4.29 15.93
C PHE A 13 15.52 3.67 17.08
N LYS A 14 15.19 4.04 18.31
CA LYS A 14 15.72 3.39 19.52
C LYS A 14 14.69 2.44 20.10
N ALA A 15 15.09 1.21 20.37
CA ALA A 15 14.25 0.29 21.12
C ALA A 15 14.20 0.70 22.60
N SER A 16 12.99 0.93 23.13
CA SER A 16 12.78 1.16 24.57
C SER A 16 12.53 -0.17 25.27
N ASN A 17 13.16 -0.38 26.41
CA ASN A 17 12.96 -1.56 27.25
C ASN A 17 11.76 -1.41 28.22
N GLY A 18 11.03 -0.32 28.15
CA GLY A 18 9.86 -0.07 28.98
C GLY A 18 8.61 -0.85 28.53
N PRO A 19 7.67 -1.12 29.44
CA PRO A 19 6.40 -1.71 29.06
C PRO A 19 5.65 -0.77 28.12
N ILE A 20 5.01 -1.35 27.08
CA ILE A 20 4.15 -0.58 26.18
C ILE A 20 2.94 -0.10 26.98
N ARG A 21 2.91 1.18 27.32
CA ARG A 21 1.78 1.83 27.97
C ARG A 21 0.95 2.57 26.92
N GLY A 22 -0.15 2.00 26.55
CA GLY A 22 -1.16 2.65 25.72
C GLY A 22 -1.51 1.87 24.44
N ASN A 23 -2.80 1.76 24.19
CA ASN A 23 -3.36 1.09 23.01
C ASN A 23 -3.73 2.09 21.91
N HIS A 24 -3.04 3.22 21.83
CA HIS A 24 -3.36 4.26 20.86
C HIS A 24 -2.13 4.65 20.02
N LEU A 25 -2.39 4.87 18.75
CA LEU A 25 -1.43 5.44 17.83
C LEU A 25 -1.46 6.97 17.98
N ARG A 26 -0.31 7.56 18.28
CA ARG A 26 -0.16 9.01 18.32
C ARG A 26 0.44 9.50 17.01
N VAL A 27 -0.29 10.41 16.35
CA VAL A 27 0.18 11.09 15.15
C VAL A 27 0.51 12.53 15.54
N GLU A 28 1.75 12.93 15.37
CA GLU A 28 2.19 14.30 15.63
C GLU A 28 2.13 15.13 14.35
N LEU A 29 1.99 16.45 14.51
CA LEU A 29 2.13 17.38 13.40
C LEU A 29 3.59 17.44 12.96
N LEU A 30 3.81 17.37 11.65
CA LEU A 30 5.14 17.43 11.07
C LEU A 30 5.65 18.87 10.99
N ASP A 31 6.95 19.04 11.25
CA ASP A 31 7.68 20.23 10.86
C ASP A 31 8.03 20.11 9.37
N MET A 32 7.32 20.86 8.52
CA MET A 32 7.43 20.75 7.07
C MET A 32 8.80 21.21 6.57
N ASP A 33 9.39 22.23 7.18
CA ASP A 33 10.73 22.72 6.80
C ASP A 33 11.81 21.70 7.10
N ARG A 34 11.72 21.05 8.27
CA ARG A 34 12.64 19.97 8.65
C ARG A 34 12.52 18.78 7.71
N LEU A 35 11.29 18.39 7.35
CA LEU A 35 11.03 17.26 6.47
C LEU A 35 11.56 17.52 5.06
N VAL A 36 11.36 18.73 4.52
CA VAL A 36 11.89 19.12 3.20
C VAL A 36 13.42 19.06 3.18
N LYS A 37 14.07 19.58 4.22
CA LYS A 37 15.55 19.56 4.32
C LYS A 37 16.10 18.16 4.50
N ALA A 38 15.46 17.34 5.37
CA ALA A 38 15.95 15.99 5.68
C ALA A 38 15.89 15.03 4.50
N ASN A 39 14.96 15.26 3.56
CA ASN A 39 14.75 14.39 2.39
C ASN A 39 15.16 15.06 1.07
N ASP A 40 15.77 16.24 1.09
CA ASP A 40 16.18 17.01 -0.08
C ASP A 40 15.07 17.13 -1.14
N LEU A 41 13.87 17.48 -0.67
CA LEU A 41 12.69 17.54 -1.54
C LEU A 41 12.80 18.71 -2.53
N LYS A 42 12.39 18.47 -3.78
CA LYS A 42 12.37 19.48 -4.83
C LYS A 42 11.08 20.29 -4.82
N PRO A 43 11.11 21.59 -5.19
CA PRO A 43 9.92 22.42 -5.31
C PRO A 43 9.13 22.11 -6.57
N VAL A 44 7.80 22.13 -6.46
CA VAL A 44 6.88 22.15 -7.60
C VAL A 44 6.40 23.59 -7.77
N THR A 45 6.71 24.17 -8.93
CA THR A 45 6.45 25.60 -9.20
C THR A 45 5.46 25.82 -10.33
N ASN A 46 5.31 24.87 -11.25
CA ASN A 46 4.51 25.03 -12.45
C ASN A 46 3.07 24.50 -12.28
N PRO A 47 2.04 25.36 -12.43
CA PRO A 47 0.64 24.93 -12.40
C PRO A 47 0.23 24.17 -13.67
N ILE A 48 0.99 24.29 -14.76
CA ILE A 48 0.76 23.53 -15.99
C ILE A 48 1.35 22.13 -15.80
N THR A 49 0.49 21.13 -15.80
CA THR A 49 0.92 19.75 -15.53
C THR A 49 1.43 19.03 -16.78
N PHE A 50 0.83 19.31 -17.94
CA PHE A 50 1.19 18.69 -19.22
C PHE A 50 1.43 19.71 -20.30
N GLN A 51 2.40 19.44 -21.16
CA GLN A 51 2.62 20.12 -22.44
C GLN A 51 1.62 19.62 -23.50
N LYS A 52 1.66 20.25 -24.71
CA LYS A 52 0.74 19.93 -25.81
C LYS A 52 0.71 18.43 -26.21
N ASN A 53 1.78 17.68 -25.96
CA ASN A 53 1.91 16.27 -26.33
C ASN A 53 1.67 15.33 -25.13
N ASN A 54 0.94 15.75 -24.12
CA ASN A 54 0.73 15.00 -22.85
C ASN A 54 2.04 14.63 -22.11
N ILE A 55 3.13 15.34 -22.41
CA ILE A 55 4.40 15.16 -21.70
C ILE A 55 4.32 15.99 -20.41
N PRO A 56 4.65 15.42 -19.23
CA PRO A 56 4.71 16.18 -17.99
C PRO A 56 5.70 17.34 -18.08
N THR A 57 5.33 18.51 -17.54
CA THR A 57 6.24 19.67 -17.47
C THR A 57 7.36 19.42 -16.48
N SER A 58 8.55 19.99 -16.70
CA SER A 58 9.74 19.76 -15.87
C SER A 58 9.53 20.12 -14.39
N ASP A 59 8.84 21.23 -14.12
CA ASP A 59 8.60 21.73 -12.75
C ASP A 59 7.18 21.52 -12.27
N GLY A 60 6.41 20.66 -12.98
CA GLY A 60 4.99 20.43 -12.74
C GLY A 60 4.71 19.33 -11.73
N LEU A 61 3.43 19.19 -11.39
CA LEU A 61 2.94 18.21 -10.42
C LEU A 61 3.23 16.74 -10.79
N LEU A 62 3.46 16.42 -12.04
CA LEU A 62 3.75 15.06 -12.53
C LEU A 62 5.13 14.94 -13.17
N SER A 63 6.02 15.92 -12.95
CA SER A 63 7.36 16.00 -13.51
C SER A 63 8.17 14.71 -13.32
N ASN A 64 8.81 14.26 -14.40
CA ASN A 64 9.75 13.14 -14.33
C ASN A 64 11.08 13.52 -13.66
N GLU A 65 11.45 14.81 -13.70
CA GLU A 65 12.68 15.32 -13.07
C GLU A 65 12.54 15.41 -11.54
N ILE A 66 11.30 15.65 -11.06
CA ILE A 66 11.01 15.74 -9.63
C ILE A 66 10.71 14.35 -9.05
N PHE A 67 9.82 13.58 -9.69
CA PHE A 67 9.28 12.34 -9.15
C PHE A 67 9.91 11.07 -9.72
N GLY A 68 10.84 11.21 -10.68
CA GLY A 68 11.45 10.09 -11.39
C GLY A 68 10.58 9.52 -12.52
N ILE A 69 11.16 8.63 -13.30
CA ILE A 69 10.49 7.91 -14.40
C ILE A 69 10.02 6.55 -13.94
N ALA A 70 10.84 5.84 -13.16
CA ALA A 70 10.52 4.52 -12.66
C ALA A 70 9.35 4.56 -11.69
N MET A 71 8.50 3.53 -11.72
CA MET A 71 7.33 3.43 -10.83
C MET A 71 7.75 3.46 -9.35
N TYR A 72 8.87 2.84 -9.02
CA TYR A 72 9.42 2.87 -7.67
C TYR A 72 9.69 4.30 -7.18
N ASP A 73 10.35 5.12 -8.00
CA ASP A 73 10.65 6.51 -7.64
C ASP A 73 9.35 7.32 -7.52
N ARG A 74 8.44 7.14 -8.47
CA ARG A 74 7.13 7.83 -8.48
C ARG A 74 6.24 7.46 -7.29
N MET A 75 6.44 6.31 -6.67
CA MET A 75 5.73 5.87 -5.45
C MET A 75 6.38 6.40 -4.16
N ASN A 76 7.68 6.68 -4.18
CA ASN A 76 8.44 6.99 -2.97
C ASN A 76 8.92 8.44 -2.89
N THR A 77 8.92 9.19 -4.00
CA THR A 77 9.42 10.57 -4.01
C THR A 77 8.29 11.56 -3.73
N CYS A 78 8.47 12.33 -2.65
CA CYS A 78 7.66 13.51 -2.35
C CYS A 78 8.30 14.78 -2.94
N ALA A 79 7.50 15.84 -3.02
CA ALA A 79 7.96 17.17 -3.39
C ALA A 79 7.32 18.21 -2.46
N TYR A 80 7.53 19.50 -2.68
CA TYR A 80 6.84 20.53 -1.91
C TYR A 80 6.42 21.72 -2.78
N ILE A 81 5.42 22.45 -2.31
CA ILE A 81 5.00 23.77 -2.82
C ILE A 81 5.45 24.81 -1.79
N ASP A 82 6.20 25.82 -2.22
CA ASP A 82 6.54 26.97 -1.38
C ASP A 82 5.34 27.93 -1.34
N LEU A 83 4.88 28.24 -0.14
CA LEU A 83 3.77 29.17 0.08
C LEU A 83 4.24 30.63 0.12
N HIS A 84 5.55 30.85 0.16
CA HIS A 84 6.25 32.14 0.25
C HIS A 84 6.00 32.91 1.55
N GLU A 85 4.84 32.75 2.16
CA GLU A 85 4.48 33.33 3.45
C GLU A 85 4.11 32.23 4.46
N TRP A 86 3.91 32.61 5.73
CA TRP A 86 3.47 31.70 6.76
C TRP A 86 1.95 31.55 6.74
N PHE A 87 1.47 30.32 6.89
CA PHE A 87 0.07 29.97 7.00
C PHE A 87 -0.14 29.05 8.22
N LEU A 88 -1.34 29.03 8.77
CA LEU A 88 -1.70 28.08 9.80
C LEU A 88 -1.75 26.66 9.23
N SER A 89 -1.16 25.70 9.96
CA SER A 89 -1.36 24.29 9.66
C SER A 89 -2.88 24.01 9.61
N PRO A 90 -3.39 23.29 8.61
CA PRO A 90 -4.84 23.08 8.43
C PRO A 90 -5.56 22.57 9.66
N LEU A 91 -4.97 21.64 10.39
CA LEU A 91 -5.55 21.09 11.62
C LEU A 91 -5.61 22.14 12.73
N VAL A 92 -4.57 22.96 12.85
CA VAL A 92 -4.52 24.07 13.82
C VAL A 92 -5.58 25.11 13.49
N TYR A 93 -5.67 25.54 12.22
CA TYR A 93 -6.68 26.47 11.76
C TYR A 93 -8.10 25.97 12.06
N LYS A 94 -8.43 24.74 11.66
CA LYS A 94 -9.76 24.15 11.91
C LYS A 94 -10.09 24.04 13.40
N THR A 95 -9.12 23.66 14.21
CA THR A 95 -9.30 23.52 15.64
C THR A 95 -9.50 24.89 16.30
N TRP A 96 -8.67 25.85 15.93
CA TRP A 96 -8.72 27.19 16.49
C TRP A 96 -9.99 27.95 16.07
N ALA A 97 -10.36 27.91 14.79
CA ALA A 97 -11.59 28.51 14.27
C ALA A 97 -12.87 27.96 14.92
N ARG A 98 -12.86 26.68 15.35
CA ARG A 98 -13.97 26.09 16.12
C ARG A 98 -14.05 26.61 17.55
N LEU A 99 -12.91 26.96 18.15
CA LEU A 99 -12.84 27.47 19.50
C LEU A 99 -13.13 28.96 19.58
N ASP A 100 -12.62 29.71 18.57
CA ASP A 100 -12.83 31.17 18.47
C ASP A 100 -13.01 31.56 16.99
N LYS A 101 -14.23 32.05 16.65
CA LYS A 101 -14.56 32.47 15.28
C LYS A 101 -13.81 33.73 14.83
N LYS A 102 -13.26 34.54 15.77
CA LYS A 102 -12.44 35.72 15.46
C LYS A 102 -11.18 35.35 14.63
N ILE A 103 -10.69 34.16 14.80
CA ILE A 103 -9.53 33.64 14.03
C ILE A 103 -9.80 33.67 12.52
N VAL A 104 -11.02 33.32 12.09
CA VAL A 104 -11.38 33.34 10.67
C VAL A 104 -11.32 34.76 10.10
N ALA A 105 -11.86 35.73 10.86
CA ALA A 105 -11.84 37.14 10.46
C ALA A 105 -10.41 37.70 10.45
N CYS A 106 -9.57 37.29 11.40
CA CYS A 106 -8.15 37.67 11.46
C CYS A 106 -7.35 37.09 10.30
N VAL A 107 -7.52 35.80 9.99
CA VAL A 107 -6.81 35.12 8.87
C VAL A 107 -7.21 35.69 7.52
N ASN A 108 -8.49 36.06 7.34
CA ASN A 108 -9.00 36.67 6.10
C ASN A 108 -8.79 38.19 6.06
N GLU A 109 -8.14 38.75 7.08
CA GLU A 109 -7.81 40.20 7.20
C GLU A 109 -9.07 41.12 7.10
N THR A 110 -10.24 40.60 7.50
CA THR A 110 -11.52 41.36 7.43
C THR A 110 -11.75 42.24 8.65
N LYS A 111 -11.06 41.96 9.76
CA LYS A 111 -11.15 42.74 11.00
C LYS A 111 -9.78 42.81 11.68
N TYR A 112 -9.58 43.87 12.46
CA TYR A 112 -8.36 44.08 13.24
C TYR A 112 -8.59 43.66 14.71
N PHE A 113 -7.50 43.25 15.36
CA PHE A 113 -7.56 42.68 16.70
C PHE A 113 -6.38 43.14 17.56
N SER A 114 -6.68 43.29 18.87
CA SER A 114 -5.67 43.44 19.90
C SER A 114 -5.78 42.30 20.92
N ILE A 115 -4.76 42.13 21.78
CA ILE A 115 -4.76 41.15 22.85
C ILE A 115 -4.87 41.84 24.17
N ASN A 116 -5.92 41.53 24.94
CA ASN A 116 -6.12 42.09 26.27
C ASN A 116 -5.16 41.46 27.31
N ASP A 117 -5.12 41.97 28.53
CA ASP A 117 -4.25 41.50 29.63
C ASP A 117 -4.49 40.05 30.01
N LYS A 118 -5.65 39.48 29.67
CA LYS A 118 -5.97 38.05 29.87
C LYS A 118 -5.52 37.17 28.73
N GLY A 119 -4.95 37.74 27.67
CA GLY A 119 -4.51 37.00 26.49
C GLY A 119 -5.63 36.65 25.51
N VAL A 120 -6.82 37.28 25.61
CA VAL A 120 -7.95 37.03 24.73
C VAL A 120 -7.95 38.01 23.58
N LEU A 121 -8.26 37.55 22.35
CA LEU A 121 -8.45 38.41 21.17
C LEU A 121 -9.67 39.27 21.31
N VAL A 122 -9.51 40.57 21.13
CA VAL A 122 -10.56 41.57 21.14
C VAL A 122 -10.54 42.33 19.82
N GLU A 123 -11.71 42.62 19.26
CA GLU A 123 -11.80 43.46 18.05
C GLU A 123 -11.40 44.90 18.41
N ASP A 124 -10.49 45.47 17.63
CA ASP A 124 -9.91 46.79 17.87
C ASP A 124 -9.49 47.39 16.54
N ASP A 125 -10.11 48.45 16.13
CA ASP A 125 -9.86 49.10 14.84
C ASP A 125 -8.43 49.65 14.70
N ASN A 126 -7.72 49.87 15.83
CA ASN A 126 -6.33 50.29 15.86
C ASN A 126 -5.37 49.08 16.05
N GLY A 127 -5.91 47.88 16.04
CA GLY A 127 -5.12 46.64 16.22
C GLY A 127 -4.37 46.18 14.99
N GLU A 128 -3.85 44.95 15.06
CA GLU A 128 -3.20 44.26 13.94
C GLU A 128 -4.08 43.13 13.41
N THR A 129 -3.82 42.68 12.18
CA THR A 129 -4.57 41.56 11.58
C THR A 129 -3.63 40.63 10.82
N GLY A 130 -4.16 39.53 10.32
CA GLY A 130 -3.45 38.59 9.48
C GLY A 130 -2.72 37.48 10.25
N ILE A 131 -2.16 36.57 9.50
CA ILE A 131 -1.51 35.34 10.02
C ILE A 131 -0.21 35.68 10.77
N GLU A 132 0.50 36.72 10.32
CA GLU A 132 1.74 37.14 10.97
C GLU A 132 1.49 37.72 12.39
N PHE A 133 0.41 38.44 12.59
CA PHE A 133 -0.05 38.86 13.91
C PHE A 133 -0.33 37.66 14.81
N LEU A 134 -1.06 36.68 14.30
CA LEU A 134 -1.34 35.45 15.06
C LEU A 134 -0.04 34.69 15.39
N ARG A 135 0.91 34.61 14.47
CA ARG A 135 2.20 33.94 14.66
C ARG A 135 3.05 34.60 15.73
N LYS A 136 3.18 35.92 15.70
CA LYS A 136 3.92 36.69 16.70
C LYS A 136 3.35 36.53 18.10
N ASN A 137 2.04 36.44 18.20
CA ASN A 137 1.32 36.42 19.46
C ASN A 137 0.80 35.04 19.88
N PHE A 138 1.12 33.96 19.15
CA PHE A 138 0.60 32.62 19.37
C PHE A 138 0.81 32.10 20.80
N SER A 139 1.98 32.38 21.39
CA SER A 139 2.30 31.99 22.77
C SER A 139 1.48 32.74 23.82
N LYS A 140 1.10 33.98 23.53
CA LYS A 140 0.36 34.88 24.44
C LYS A 140 -1.14 34.66 24.43
N ILE A 141 -1.67 34.17 23.28
CA ILE A 141 -3.11 34.01 23.12
C ILE A 141 -3.63 32.86 23.98
N ASN A 142 -4.61 33.17 24.84
CA ASN A 142 -5.28 32.21 25.69
C ASN A 142 -6.70 31.97 25.19
N ILE A 143 -7.11 30.72 25.21
CA ILE A 143 -8.47 30.32 24.79
C ILE A 143 -9.23 29.90 26.04
N GLU A 144 -10.41 30.47 26.23
CA GLU A 144 -11.26 30.17 27.38
C GLU A 144 -11.70 28.71 27.39
N ARG A 145 -11.55 28.07 28.55
CA ARG A 145 -12.05 26.73 28.83
C ARG A 145 -13.51 26.78 29.22
N THR A 146 -14.23 25.72 28.94
CA THR A 146 -15.59 25.49 29.36
C THR A 146 -15.74 24.10 29.95
N ALA A 147 -16.89 23.77 30.51
CA ALA A 147 -17.18 22.44 31.06
C ALA A 147 -17.19 21.30 30.00
N SER A 148 -16.91 21.59 28.72
CA SER A 148 -16.90 20.61 27.64
C SER A 148 -15.54 19.91 27.52
N ILE A 149 -15.50 18.61 27.78
CA ILE A 149 -14.30 17.76 27.65
C ILE A 149 -13.69 17.90 26.23
N LYS A 150 -14.53 17.91 25.19
CA LYS A 150 -14.04 18.03 23.81
C LYS A 150 -13.40 19.39 23.52
N ARG A 151 -13.93 20.46 24.12
CA ARG A 151 -13.32 21.79 24.02
C ARG A 151 -11.97 21.81 24.73
N ASP A 152 -11.90 21.26 25.93
CA ASP A 152 -10.65 21.19 26.70
C ASP A 152 -9.55 20.39 26.00
N GLN A 153 -9.89 19.28 25.34
CA GLN A 153 -8.96 18.53 24.51
C GLN A 153 -8.38 19.40 23.38
N ASN A 154 -9.22 20.18 22.70
CA ASN A 154 -8.79 21.09 21.63
C ASN A 154 -7.92 22.24 22.18
N VAL A 155 -8.25 22.80 23.32
CA VAL A 155 -7.44 23.84 23.99
C VAL A 155 -6.07 23.26 24.40
N ASN A 156 -6.05 22.05 24.96
CA ASN A 156 -4.81 21.37 25.35
C ASN A 156 -3.94 21.08 24.12
N PHE A 157 -4.54 20.70 23.00
CA PHE A 157 -3.82 20.50 21.73
C PHE A 157 -3.14 21.79 21.28
N LEU A 158 -3.85 22.93 21.24
CA LEU A 158 -3.26 24.21 20.85
C LEU A 158 -2.18 24.69 21.84
N ASN A 159 -2.40 24.51 23.14
CA ASN A 159 -1.42 24.87 24.14
C ASN A 159 -0.13 24.04 24.06
N ALA A 160 -0.23 22.76 23.69
CA ALA A 160 0.95 21.90 23.46
C ALA A 160 1.80 22.39 22.27
N LEU A 161 1.20 23.10 21.31
CA LEU A 161 1.89 23.64 20.15
C LEU A 161 2.54 25.01 20.39
N LYS A 162 2.22 25.71 21.51
CA LYS A 162 2.83 27.01 21.82
C LYS A 162 4.36 26.96 21.88
N ASN A 163 4.91 25.84 22.32
CA ASN A 163 6.35 25.60 22.35
C ASN A 163 6.93 25.03 21.04
N LYS A 164 6.06 24.78 20.04
CA LYS A 164 6.43 24.20 18.74
C LYS A 164 5.82 25.00 17.59
N PRO A 165 6.14 26.29 17.43
CA PRO A 165 5.49 27.16 16.45
C PRO A 165 5.70 26.70 15.00
N THR A 166 6.79 26.01 14.68
CA THR A 166 7.06 25.45 13.35
C THR A 166 6.11 24.29 12.95
N GLN A 167 5.43 23.69 13.93
CA GLN A 167 4.38 22.71 13.68
C GLN A 167 2.99 23.37 13.56
N ALA A 168 2.79 24.52 14.20
CA ALA A 168 1.55 25.27 14.14
C ALA A 168 1.42 26.12 12.88
N PHE A 169 2.54 26.67 12.39
CA PHE A 169 2.60 27.50 11.19
C PHE A 169 3.51 26.84 10.15
N ILE A 170 3.04 26.80 8.92
CA ILE A 170 3.74 26.18 7.80
C ILE A 170 4.04 27.21 6.71
N ARG A 171 5.18 27.06 6.06
CA ARG A 171 5.57 27.85 4.89
C ARG A 171 5.68 26.97 3.63
N LYS A 172 5.64 25.67 3.80
CA LYS A 172 5.74 24.69 2.72
C LYS A 172 4.61 23.68 2.86
N MET A 173 4.07 23.24 1.73
CA MET A 173 3.10 22.17 1.66
C MET A 173 3.68 20.98 0.93
N ILE A 174 3.65 19.81 1.57
CA ILE A 174 4.16 18.57 0.97
C ILE A 174 3.21 18.10 -0.13
N VAL A 175 3.81 17.74 -1.27
CA VAL A 175 3.14 17.08 -2.39
C VAL A 175 3.46 15.61 -2.32
N ILE A 176 2.42 14.78 -2.18
CA ILE A 176 2.57 13.32 -2.09
C ILE A 176 3.09 12.75 -3.40
N PRO A 177 3.67 11.54 -3.41
CA PRO A 177 4.23 10.89 -4.59
C PRO A 177 3.27 10.85 -5.78
N ALA A 178 3.81 11.03 -6.98
CA ALA A 178 3.01 11.16 -8.20
C ALA A 178 2.16 9.91 -8.51
N ALA A 179 2.65 8.72 -8.18
CA ALA A 179 1.91 7.47 -8.41
C ALA A 179 0.71 7.28 -7.46
N LEU A 180 0.62 8.05 -6.37
CA LEU A 180 -0.52 8.04 -5.44
C LEU A 180 -1.60 9.05 -5.81
N ARG A 181 -1.45 9.76 -6.94
CA ARG A 181 -2.36 10.81 -7.40
C ARG A 181 -2.94 10.43 -8.75
N ASP A 182 -4.26 10.30 -8.80
CA ASP A 182 -4.97 9.85 -9.98
C ASP A 182 -4.84 10.79 -11.16
N VAL A 183 -4.69 10.18 -12.33
CA VAL A 183 -4.70 10.83 -13.64
C VAL A 183 -5.53 9.98 -14.56
N ASP A 184 -6.67 10.50 -15.00
CA ASP A 184 -7.56 9.79 -15.90
C ASP A 184 -7.25 10.12 -17.35
N THR A 185 -7.08 9.09 -18.16
CA THR A 185 -6.99 9.21 -19.62
C THR A 185 -8.32 8.81 -20.25
N SER A 186 -9.05 9.80 -20.76
CA SER A 186 -10.29 9.54 -21.49
C SER A 186 -10.01 8.87 -22.85
N LYS A 187 -11.02 8.17 -23.41
CA LYS A 187 -10.96 7.47 -24.72
C LYS A 187 -10.56 8.35 -25.92
N GLY A 188 -10.41 9.65 -25.74
CA GLY A 188 -9.96 10.61 -26.76
C GLY A 188 -8.54 11.16 -26.55
N GLY A 189 -7.73 10.53 -25.66
CA GLY A 189 -6.37 10.97 -25.36
C GLY A 189 -6.28 12.26 -24.52
N ARG A 190 -7.41 12.78 -24.03
CA ARG A 190 -7.42 13.89 -23.07
C ARG A 190 -7.08 13.37 -21.70
N VAL A 191 -6.08 14.00 -21.09
CA VAL A 191 -5.68 13.70 -19.72
C VAL A 191 -6.42 14.63 -18.79
N SER A 192 -7.20 14.08 -17.85
CA SER A 192 -7.82 14.81 -16.75
C SER A 192 -7.07 14.57 -15.45
N LEU A 193 -6.97 15.60 -14.65
CA LEU A 193 -6.32 15.54 -13.35
C LEU A 193 -7.33 15.10 -12.30
N GLY A 194 -6.95 14.14 -11.46
CA GLY A 194 -7.73 13.81 -10.29
C GLY A 194 -7.79 14.96 -9.28
N ILE A 195 -8.77 14.93 -8.39
CA ILE A 195 -9.11 16.00 -7.45
C ILE A 195 -7.90 16.54 -6.68
N VAL A 196 -7.04 15.66 -6.20
CA VAL A 196 -5.84 16.04 -5.43
C VAL A 196 -4.87 16.88 -6.27
N ASN A 197 -4.69 16.52 -7.54
CA ASN A 197 -3.84 17.28 -8.44
C ASN A 197 -4.42 18.67 -8.75
N GLU A 198 -5.76 18.77 -8.85
CA GLU A 198 -6.43 20.07 -9.01
C GLU A 198 -6.29 20.97 -7.78
N LEU A 199 -6.40 20.40 -6.59
CA LEU A 199 -6.18 21.15 -5.34
C LEU A 199 -4.74 21.68 -5.24
N TYR A 200 -3.73 20.85 -5.55
CA TYR A 200 -2.34 21.31 -5.59
C TYR A 200 -2.12 22.36 -6.67
N ARG A 201 -2.71 22.20 -7.85
CA ARG A 201 -2.63 23.22 -8.93
C ARG A 201 -3.24 24.54 -8.48
N ASN A 202 -4.40 24.51 -7.85
CA ASN A 202 -5.07 25.72 -7.33
C ASN A 202 -4.22 26.39 -6.26
N LEU A 203 -3.54 25.61 -5.41
CA LEU A 203 -2.60 26.15 -4.43
C LEU A 203 -1.43 26.88 -5.10
N ILE A 204 -0.80 26.28 -6.11
CA ILE A 204 0.31 26.90 -6.87
C ILE A 204 -0.15 28.21 -7.52
N LEU A 205 -1.34 28.20 -8.16
CA LEU A 205 -1.92 29.41 -8.77
C LEU A 205 -2.18 30.51 -7.74
N ALA A 206 -2.70 30.16 -6.57
CA ALA A 206 -2.95 31.12 -5.50
C ALA A 206 -1.63 31.70 -4.92
N CYS A 207 -0.58 30.87 -4.77
CA CYS A 207 0.73 31.33 -4.33
C CYS A 207 1.38 32.27 -5.35
N ARG A 208 1.25 31.98 -6.65
CA ARG A 208 1.72 32.91 -7.72
C ARG A 208 0.96 34.23 -7.69
N ALA A 209 -0.37 34.16 -7.58
CA ALA A 209 -1.19 35.37 -7.47
C ALA A 209 -0.79 36.24 -6.26
N LEU A 210 -0.41 35.60 -5.14
CA LEU A 210 0.09 36.31 -3.96
C LEU A 210 1.41 37.03 -4.25
N GLN A 211 2.35 36.41 -4.94
CA GLN A 211 3.63 37.03 -5.34
C GLN A 211 3.44 38.19 -6.29
N GLU A 212 2.54 38.02 -7.27
CA GLU A 212 2.22 39.07 -8.26
C GLU A 212 1.46 40.25 -7.64
N SER A 213 0.71 39.99 -6.57
CA SER A 213 -0.12 41.01 -5.90
C SER A 213 0.64 41.88 -4.90
N THR A 214 1.96 41.69 -4.70
CA THR A 214 2.77 42.49 -3.76
C THR A 214 2.82 43.99 -4.05
N GLY A 215 2.22 44.45 -5.15
CA GLY A 215 2.06 45.86 -5.50
C GLY A 215 0.61 46.40 -5.44
N TYR A 216 -0.38 45.58 -5.09
CA TYR A 216 -1.78 45.93 -5.07
C TYR A 216 -2.28 46.20 -3.63
N GLY A 217 -3.47 46.81 -3.50
CA GLY A 217 -4.02 47.20 -2.20
C GLY A 217 -4.24 46.03 -1.24
N LEU A 218 -4.20 46.33 0.08
CA LEU A 218 -4.26 45.35 1.17
C LEU A 218 -5.44 44.39 1.09
N ASP A 219 -6.60 44.86 0.63
CA ASP A 219 -7.83 44.03 0.56
C ASP A 219 -7.71 42.85 -0.41
N MET A 220 -7.03 43.02 -1.55
CA MET A 220 -6.82 41.94 -2.52
C MET A 220 -5.81 40.91 -2.02
N VAL A 221 -4.79 41.34 -1.29
CA VAL A 221 -3.75 40.50 -0.71
C VAL A 221 -4.36 39.62 0.39
N GLY A 222 -5.18 40.19 1.28
CA GLY A 222 -5.90 39.49 2.34
C GLY A 222 -6.83 38.38 1.80
N ALA A 223 -7.61 38.70 0.76
CA ALA A 223 -8.48 37.73 0.11
C ALA A 223 -7.67 36.56 -0.51
N THR A 224 -6.50 36.83 -1.11
CA THR A 224 -5.63 35.79 -1.68
C THR A 224 -5.02 34.92 -0.58
N ARG A 225 -4.59 35.50 0.54
CA ARG A 225 -4.14 34.74 1.72
C ARG A 225 -5.23 33.84 2.28
N GLY A 226 -6.45 34.36 2.42
CA GLY A 226 -7.61 33.56 2.82
C GLY A 226 -7.89 32.40 1.86
N ARG A 227 -7.77 32.61 0.56
CA ARG A 227 -7.91 31.56 -0.46
C ARG A 227 -6.84 30.46 -0.30
N ILE A 228 -5.57 30.84 -0.08
CA ILE A 228 -4.50 29.87 0.17
C ILE A 228 -4.81 29.05 1.42
N GLN A 229 -5.17 29.70 2.54
CA GLN A 229 -5.52 29.01 3.79
C GLN A 229 -6.67 28.03 3.59
N ASN A 230 -7.71 28.42 2.86
CA ASN A 230 -8.85 27.56 2.55
C ASN A 230 -8.44 26.38 1.65
N THR A 231 -7.58 26.57 0.66
CA THR A 231 -7.08 25.49 -0.19
C THR A 231 -6.25 24.50 0.60
N LEU A 232 -5.42 24.95 1.54
CA LEU A 232 -4.68 24.10 2.46
C LEU A 232 -5.63 23.24 3.31
N VAL A 233 -6.74 23.81 3.78
CA VAL A 233 -7.78 23.07 4.51
C VAL A 233 -8.47 22.03 3.61
N GLN A 234 -8.79 22.38 2.36
CA GLN A 234 -9.40 21.44 1.41
C GLN A 234 -8.48 20.23 1.12
N ILE A 235 -7.19 20.47 0.94
CA ILE A 235 -6.20 19.39 0.78
C ILE A 235 -6.19 18.49 2.02
N PHE A 236 -6.16 19.09 3.22
CA PHE A 236 -6.18 18.34 4.46
C PHE A 236 -7.47 17.53 4.63
N ASP A 237 -8.61 18.10 4.26
CA ASP A 237 -9.91 17.42 4.34
C ASP A 237 -10.02 16.29 3.33
N TYR A 238 -9.47 16.45 2.14
CA TYR A 238 -9.39 15.36 1.17
C TYR A 238 -8.67 14.13 1.75
N PHE A 239 -7.55 14.33 2.46
CA PHE A 239 -6.83 13.24 3.09
C PHE A 239 -7.48 12.71 4.37
N GLY A 240 -8.11 13.58 5.15
CA GLY A 240 -8.52 13.30 6.53
C GLY A 240 -9.97 12.87 6.72
N SER A 241 -10.91 13.40 5.97
CA SER A 241 -12.34 13.15 6.20
C SER A 241 -13.09 12.62 4.99
N GLY A 242 -12.45 12.61 3.81
CA GLY A 242 -13.18 12.48 2.56
C GLY A 242 -14.00 13.75 2.29
N THR A 243 -13.92 14.30 1.13
CA THR A 243 -14.70 15.48 0.74
C THR A 243 -15.58 15.15 -0.44
N THR A 244 -16.78 15.67 -0.40
CA THR A 244 -17.61 15.78 -1.60
C THR A 244 -17.08 16.96 -2.39
N LEU A 245 -16.28 16.70 -3.42
CA LEU A 245 -15.89 17.70 -4.41
C LEU A 245 -16.63 17.38 -5.70
N ASN A 246 -17.32 18.37 -6.24
CA ASN A 246 -18.12 18.25 -7.49
C ASN A 246 -19.22 17.17 -7.45
N GLY A 247 -19.72 16.79 -6.27
CA GLY A 247 -20.79 15.79 -6.13
C GLY A 247 -20.31 14.33 -6.02
N GLU A 248 -19.01 14.08 -6.11
CA GLU A 248 -18.43 12.76 -5.87
C GLU A 248 -17.93 12.64 -4.43
N GLU A 249 -18.41 11.63 -3.71
CA GLU A 249 -17.89 11.28 -2.39
C GLU A 249 -16.56 10.56 -2.54
N THR A 250 -15.47 11.25 -2.26
CA THR A 250 -14.17 10.61 -2.13
C THR A 250 -14.00 10.09 -0.71
N GLY A 251 -13.81 8.79 -0.58
CA GLY A 251 -13.50 8.18 0.72
C GLY A 251 -12.22 8.79 1.32
N ALA A 252 -12.19 8.93 2.64
CA ALA A 252 -11.01 9.43 3.34
C ALA A 252 -9.78 8.56 3.04
N LEU A 253 -8.69 9.17 2.53
CA LEU A 253 -7.49 8.43 2.16
C LEU A 253 -6.77 7.84 3.39
N ILE A 254 -6.77 8.54 4.52
CA ILE A 254 -6.02 8.15 5.72
C ILE A 254 -6.88 7.38 6.72
N PRO A 255 -7.99 7.92 7.24
CA PRO A 255 -8.81 7.24 8.25
C PRO A 255 -9.88 6.32 7.63
N GLY A 256 -10.58 5.59 8.49
CA GLY A 256 -11.68 4.72 8.11
C GLY A 256 -11.26 3.31 7.70
N LYS A 257 -12.25 2.47 7.34
CA LYS A 257 -12.04 1.05 7.02
C LYS A 257 -11.21 0.84 5.75
N VAL A 258 -11.36 1.73 4.78
CA VAL A 258 -10.67 1.70 3.49
C VAL A 258 -9.44 2.60 3.44
N GLY A 259 -9.21 3.40 4.49
CA GLY A 259 -8.06 4.30 4.58
C GLY A 259 -6.72 3.57 4.69
N VAL A 260 -5.66 4.23 4.25
CA VAL A 260 -4.29 3.67 4.18
C VAL A 260 -3.82 3.15 5.53
N LEU A 261 -4.08 3.86 6.63
CA LEU A 261 -3.66 3.41 7.97
C LEU A 261 -4.26 2.07 8.34
N ARG A 262 -5.56 1.88 8.13
CA ARG A 262 -6.23 0.65 8.50
C ARG A 262 -6.01 -0.46 7.48
N ARG A 263 -6.10 -0.15 6.19
CA ARG A 263 -6.01 -1.13 5.10
C ARG A 263 -4.58 -1.57 4.81
N ALA A 264 -3.62 -0.64 4.79
CA ALA A 264 -2.27 -0.90 4.31
C ALA A 264 -1.20 -0.95 5.42
N VAL A 265 -1.45 -0.36 6.59
CA VAL A 265 -0.49 -0.35 7.71
C VAL A 265 -0.92 -1.31 8.81
N MET A 266 -2.16 -1.19 9.33
CA MET A 266 -2.63 -2.02 10.45
C MET A 266 -3.22 -3.37 9.99
N SER A 267 -3.79 -3.43 8.80
CA SER A 267 -4.44 -4.61 8.24
C SER A 267 -3.88 -5.00 6.88
N LYS A 268 -2.59 -4.71 6.62
CA LYS A 268 -1.93 -5.18 5.42
C LYS A 268 -1.93 -6.70 5.42
N THR A 269 -2.39 -7.29 4.30
CA THR A 269 -2.24 -8.73 4.09
C THR A 269 -0.76 -9.08 4.09
N THR A 270 -0.41 -10.08 4.87
CA THR A 270 0.95 -10.62 4.88
C THR A 270 1.25 -11.25 3.54
N ASP A 271 2.42 -11.00 2.98
CA ASP A 271 2.86 -11.67 1.77
C ASP A 271 2.97 -13.18 2.03
N TYR A 272 2.74 -13.98 1.01
CA TYR A 272 2.72 -15.44 1.12
C TYR A 272 1.69 -15.96 2.14
N ALA A 273 0.54 -15.32 2.21
CA ALA A 273 -0.59 -15.71 3.05
C ALA A 273 -1.86 -15.86 2.24
N SER A 274 -2.73 -16.75 2.65
CA SER A 274 -4.05 -16.96 2.04
C SER A 274 -5.15 -16.96 3.07
N ARG A 275 -6.38 -16.67 2.64
CA ARG A 275 -7.58 -16.78 3.44
C ARG A 275 -8.42 -17.91 2.92
N LEU A 276 -8.65 -18.91 3.75
CA LEU A 276 -9.36 -20.12 3.40
C LEU A 276 -10.61 -20.29 4.27
N VAL A 277 -11.58 -21.04 3.77
CA VAL A 277 -12.72 -21.50 4.53
C VAL A 277 -12.30 -22.79 5.24
N ILE A 278 -12.55 -22.85 6.54
CA ILE A 278 -12.29 -24.06 7.33
C ILE A 278 -13.41 -25.06 7.04
N THR A 279 -13.03 -26.22 6.54
CA THR A 279 -13.93 -27.35 6.34
C THR A 279 -13.71 -28.40 7.42
N ALA A 280 -14.73 -29.18 7.72
CA ALA A 280 -14.57 -30.33 8.59
C ALA A 280 -13.73 -31.40 7.88
N PRO A 281 -12.85 -32.13 8.59
CA PRO A 281 -12.21 -33.31 8.05
C PRO A 281 -13.25 -34.38 7.71
N ASP A 282 -12.93 -35.31 6.83
CA ASP A 282 -13.79 -36.45 6.55
C ASP A 282 -13.78 -37.39 7.76
N LEU A 283 -14.90 -37.39 8.48
CA LEU A 283 -15.10 -38.15 9.72
C LEU A 283 -15.76 -39.50 9.46
N LYS A 284 -15.75 -40.02 8.24
CA LYS A 284 -16.28 -41.34 7.89
C LYS A 284 -15.39 -42.48 8.42
N VAL A 285 -15.09 -42.47 9.69
CA VAL A 285 -14.33 -43.51 10.38
C VAL A 285 -15.12 -44.00 11.58
N ASP A 286 -15.10 -45.30 11.79
CA ASP A 286 -15.80 -45.93 12.90
C ASP A 286 -15.12 -45.69 14.26
N ARG A 287 -13.86 -45.32 14.28
CA ARG A 287 -13.07 -45.03 15.48
C ARG A 287 -12.29 -43.74 15.35
N VAL A 288 -12.12 -43.03 16.47
CA VAL A 288 -11.32 -41.79 16.54
C VAL A 288 -9.86 -42.04 16.19
N GLU A 289 -9.35 -43.24 16.46
CA GLU A 289 -7.98 -43.67 16.19
C GLU A 289 -7.68 -43.80 14.66
N ASP A 290 -8.73 -44.04 13.87
CA ASP A 290 -8.66 -44.19 12.42
C ASP A 290 -8.81 -42.85 11.69
N LEU A 291 -8.92 -41.73 12.42
CA LEU A 291 -8.93 -40.40 11.83
C LEU A 291 -7.61 -40.12 11.10
N SER A 292 -7.70 -39.87 9.80
CA SER A 292 -6.54 -39.48 8.97
C SER A 292 -6.02 -38.10 9.33
N SER A 293 -6.74 -37.33 10.14
CA SER A 293 -6.38 -35.96 10.56
C SER A 293 -5.78 -35.94 11.96
N ASP A 294 -4.53 -35.49 12.04
CA ASP A 294 -3.85 -35.19 13.31
C ASP A 294 -4.01 -33.69 13.62
N LEU A 295 -4.05 -33.34 14.91
CA LEU A 295 -4.13 -31.95 15.37
C LEU A 295 -2.90 -31.10 14.95
N ASN A 296 -1.78 -31.73 14.64
CA ASN A 296 -0.54 -31.07 14.24
C ASN A 296 -0.41 -30.86 12.72
N TYR A 297 -1.36 -31.36 11.94
CA TYR A 297 -1.29 -31.28 10.48
C TYR A 297 -2.44 -30.52 9.89
N ALA A 298 -2.16 -29.79 8.81
CA ALA A 298 -3.15 -29.05 8.04
C ALA A 298 -3.14 -29.50 6.59
N THR A 299 -4.34 -29.65 6.02
CA THR A 299 -4.53 -29.86 4.59
C THR A 299 -4.91 -28.54 3.95
N ILE A 300 -4.18 -28.13 2.92
CA ILE A 300 -4.38 -26.84 2.24
C ILE A 300 -4.55 -27.09 0.73
N PRO A 301 -5.52 -26.44 0.06
CA PRO A 301 -5.70 -26.59 -1.38
C PRO A 301 -4.48 -26.15 -2.18
N LEU A 302 -4.18 -26.87 -3.27
CA LEU A 302 -3.00 -26.66 -4.11
C LEU A 302 -2.86 -25.20 -4.58
N HIS A 303 -3.96 -24.54 -5.00
CA HIS A 303 -3.90 -23.14 -5.45
C HIS A 303 -3.43 -22.18 -4.35
N SER A 304 -3.74 -22.47 -3.10
CA SER A 304 -3.30 -21.68 -1.95
C SER A 304 -1.87 -21.97 -1.58
N ILE A 305 -1.45 -23.24 -1.69
CA ILE A 305 -0.05 -23.63 -1.54
C ILE A 305 0.82 -22.91 -2.58
N ILE A 306 0.42 -22.87 -3.84
CA ILE A 306 1.14 -22.14 -4.89
C ILE A 306 1.30 -20.67 -4.53
N SER A 307 0.26 -20.05 -3.94
CA SER A 307 0.31 -18.65 -3.51
C SER A 307 1.23 -18.43 -2.32
N ASN A 308 1.18 -19.33 -1.33
CA ASN A 308 1.93 -19.19 -0.07
C ASN A 308 3.40 -19.56 -0.22
N PHE A 309 3.72 -20.53 -1.07
CA PHE A 309 5.06 -21.08 -1.25
C PHE A 309 5.64 -20.79 -2.63
N THR A 310 5.18 -19.72 -3.31
CA THR A 310 5.61 -19.35 -4.67
C THR A 310 7.11 -19.46 -4.93
N PRO A 311 8.04 -18.91 -4.10
CA PRO A 311 9.47 -19.01 -4.38
C PRO A 311 10.01 -20.44 -4.33
N TYR A 312 9.51 -21.22 -3.38
CA TYR A 312 9.95 -22.62 -3.21
C TYR A 312 9.46 -23.51 -4.35
N ILE A 313 8.19 -23.33 -4.74
CA ILE A 313 7.59 -24.07 -5.86
C ILE A 313 8.27 -23.69 -7.18
N LEU A 314 8.57 -22.41 -7.38
CA LEU A 314 9.29 -21.97 -8.58
C LEU A 314 10.70 -22.62 -8.66
N PHE A 315 11.40 -22.69 -7.53
CA PHE A 315 12.68 -23.39 -7.45
C PHE A 315 12.53 -24.89 -7.73
N ALA A 316 11.51 -25.54 -7.15
CA ALA A 316 11.23 -26.96 -7.39
C ALA A 316 10.88 -27.23 -8.88
N LEU A 317 10.09 -26.35 -9.50
CA LEU A 317 9.75 -26.43 -10.94
C LEU A 317 11.00 -26.33 -11.83
N LYS A 318 11.88 -25.37 -11.57
CA LYS A 318 13.16 -25.26 -12.29
C LYS A 318 13.96 -26.56 -12.18
N ARG A 319 14.13 -27.05 -10.96
CA ARG A 319 14.86 -28.27 -10.70
C ARG A 319 14.20 -29.50 -11.36
N TYR A 320 12.87 -29.55 -11.36
CA TYR A 320 12.14 -30.63 -12.02
C TYR A 320 12.45 -30.71 -13.51
N PHE A 321 12.37 -29.59 -14.23
CA PHE A 321 12.65 -29.54 -15.66
C PHE A 321 14.15 -29.67 -15.98
N GLU A 322 15.02 -29.09 -15.17
CA GLU A 322 16.47 -29.30 -15.28
C GLU A 322 16.85 -30.79 -15.14
N ASN A 323 16.30 -31.48 -14.15
CA ASN A 323 16.55 -32.90 -13.94
C ASN A 323 15.96 -33.76 -15.06
N ALA A 324 14.80 -33.36 -15.63
CA ALA A 324 14.18 -34.08 -16.74
C ALA A 324 14.99 -33.96 -18.03
N PHE A 325 15.60 -32.82 -18.31
CA PHE A 325 16.18 -32.51 -19.61
C PHE A 325 17.69 -32.29 -19.59
N SER A 326 18.35 -32.24 -18.42
CA SER A 326 19.78 -32.03 -18.35
C SER A 326 20.54 -33.18 -18.98
N GLY A 327 21.65 -32.88 -19.67
CA GLY A 327 22.52 -33.84 -20.30
C GLY A 327 22.02 -34.43 -21.62
N ASN A 328 21.21 -33.68 -22.37
CA ASN A 328 20.62 -34.10 -23.65
C ASN A 328 19.87 -35.46 -23.56
N LYS A 329 19.22 -35.68 -22.45
CA LYS A 329 18.39 -36.87 -22.29
C LYS A 329 17.17 -36.75 -23.21
N GLY A 330 17.05 -37.68 -24.14
CA GLY A 330 15.85 -37.82 -24.93
C GLY A 330 14.67 -38.25 -24.05
N ILE A 331 13.47 -37.71 -24.41
CA ILE A 331 12.23 -38.09 -23.77
C ILE A 331 11.61 -39.23 -24.59
N PRO A 332 11.26 -40.36 -23.98
CA PRO A 332 10.55 -41.41 -24.69
C PRO A 332 9.12 -40.90 -25.02
N TYR A 333 8.81 -40.84 -26.30
CA TYR A 333 7.54 -40.42 -26.83
C TYR A 333 6.90 -41.54 -27.63
N ILE A 334 5.65 -41.83 -27.33
CA ILE A 334 4.84 -42.76 -28.13
C ILE A 334 4.05 -41.96 -29.16
N ASP A 335 4.40 -42.14 -30.42
CA ASP A 335 3.71 -41.49 -31.50
C ASP A 335 2.22 -41.95 -31.52
N PRO A 336 1.27 -41.06 -31.36
CA PRO A 336 -0.17 -41.41 -31.28
C PRO A 336 -0.68 -42.06 -32.58
N LYS A 337 0.01 -41.85 -33.71
CA LYS A 337 -0.40 -42.39 -35.02
C LYS A 337 0.23 -43.75 -35.29
N THR A 338 1.53 -43.90 -35.03
CA THR A 338 2.28 -45.14 -35.34
C THR A 338 2.38 -46.10 -34.14
N LYS A 339 2.05 -45.61 -32.94
CA LYS A 339 2.24 -46.33 -31.65
C LYS A 339 3.71 -46.82 -31.40
N GLU A 340 4.67 -46.30 -32.14
CA GLU A 340 6.05 -46.57 -31.96
C GLU A 340 6.67 -45.65 -30.90
N GLU A 341 7.59 -46.17 -30.07
CA GLU A 341 8.34 -45.40 -29.11
C GLU A 341 9.51 -44.71 -29.84
N LYS A 342 9.53 -43.39 -29.85
CA LYS A 342 10.59 -42.56 -30.39
C LYS A 342 11.25 -41.75 -29.27
N MET A 343 12.55 -41.52 -29.36
CA MET A 343 13.25 -40.61 -28.47
C MET A 343 13.22 -39.20 -29.07
N VAL A 344 12.65 -38.26 -28.32
CA VAL A 344 12.49 -36.87 -28.75
C VAL A 344 13.39 -36.00 -27.90
N TYR A 345 14.09 -35.06 -28.53
CA TYR A 345 14.99 -34.14 -27.84
C TYR A 345 14.39 -32.75 -27.76
N PRO A 346 14.34 -32.15 -26.57
CA PRO A 346 13.79 -30.79 -26.42
C PRO A 346 14.74 -29.77 -27.05
N LYS A 347 14.18 -28.78 -27.74
CA LYS A 347 14.90 -27.61 -28.25
C LYS A 347 14.97 -26.57 -27.14
N ASP A 348 16.20 -26.11 -26.80
CA ASP A 348 16.41 -25.01 -25.86
C ASP A 348 15.49 -25.04 -24.63
N TYR A 349 15.48 -26.16 -23.91
CA TYR A 349 14.59 -26.35 -22.75
C TYR A 349 14.72 -25.23 -21.70
N GLN A 350 15.87 -24.59 -21.58
CA GLN A 350 16.12 -23.49 -20.66
C GLN A 350 15.29 -22.23 -21.01
N VAL A 351 15.01 -22.02 -22.29
CA VAL A 351 14.18 -20.93 -22.79
C VAL A 351 12.70 -21.28 -22.61
N GLN A 352 12.32 -22.53 -22.99
CA GLN A 352 10.93 -22.99 -22.88
C GLN A 352 10.43 -23.01 -21.44
N PHE A 353 11.29 -23.37 -20.48
CA PHE A 353 11.00 -23.42 -19.04
C PHE A 353 11.75 -22.33 -18.27
N SER A 354 11.88 -21.15 -18.86
CA SER A 354 12.44 -19.98 -18.18
C SER A 354 11.61 -19.58 -16.95
N GLU A 355 12.25 -18.87 -16.04
CA GLU A 355 11.57 -18.40 -14.82
C GLU A 355 10.30 -17.62 -15.09
N GLU A 356 10.30 -16.82 -16.15
CA GLU A 356 9.14 -16.01 -16.57
C GLU A 356 8.00 -16.90 -17.05
N GLU A 357 8.29 -17.91 -17.87
CA GLU A 357 7.27 -18.84 -18.36
C GLU A 357 6.71 -19.71 -17.22
N LEU A 358 7.56 -20.21 -16.33
CA LEU A 358 7.12 -20.97 -15.16
C LEU A 358 6.23 -20.13 -14.23
N LYS A 359 6.58 -18.87 -13.99
CA LYS A 359 5.72 -17.93 -13.24
C LYS A 359 4.37 -17.73 -13.92
N LYS A 360 4.37 -17.56 -15.23
CA LYS A 360 3.15 -17.41 -16.02
C LYS A 360 2.24 -18.63 -15.91
N GLN A 361 2.79 -19.84 -15.95
CA GLN A 361 2.03 -21.06 -15.74
C GLN A 361 1.48 -21.17 -14.31
N MET A 362 2.25 -20.79 -13.30
CA MET A 362 1.78 -20.72 -11.92
C MET A 362 0.61 -19.73 -11.76
N ASP A 363 0.69 -18.58 -12.43
CA ASP A 363 -0.36 -17.57 -12.38
C ASP A 363 -1.64 -18.01 -13.13
N ARG A 364 -1.50 -18.65 -14.27
CA ARG A 364 -2.62 -19.29 -15.02
C ARG A 364 -3.36 -20.31 -14.15
N PHE A 365 -2.65 -21.08 -13.35
CA PHE A 365 -3.24 -22.05 -12.44
C PHE A 365 -4.21 -21.42 -11.43
N ARG A 366 -4.01 -20.16 -11.07
CA ARG A 366 -4.92 -19.39 -10.20
C ARG A 366 -6.18 -18.90 -10.90
N MET A 367 -6.13 -18.74 -12.23
CA MET A 367 -7.16 -18.05 -13.01
C MET A 367 -8.35 -18.91 -13.41
N GLY A 368 -8.17 -20.21 -13.69
CA GLY A 368 -9.25 -21.05 -14.16
C GLY A 368 -9.00 -22.55 -14.04
N TYR A 369 -10.10 -23.31 -13.86
CA TYR A 369 -10.01 -24.76 -13.72
C TYR A 369 -9.63 -25.46 -15.05
N SER A 370 -10.07 -24.95 -16.19
CA SER A 370 -9.77 -25.51 -17.52
C SER A 370 -8.26 -25.52 -17.83
N ASP A 371 -7.55 -24.48 -17.44
CA ASP A 371 -6.12 -24.35 -17.72
C ASP A 371 -5.28 -25.33 -16.90
N ARG A 372 -5.83 -25.91 -15.84
CA ARG A 372 -5.12 -26.87 -14.96
C ARG A 372 -4.93 -28.23 -15.62
N LEU A 373 -5.78 -28.59 -16.56
CA LEU A 373 -5.75 -29.86 -17.29
C LEU A 373 -4.97 -29.78 -18.60
N GLU A 374 -4.38 -28.63 -18.91
CA GLU A 374 -3.56 -28.49 -20.12
C GLU A 374 -2.31 -29.37 -20.02
N PRO A 375 -2.02 -30.19 -21.04
CA PRO A 375 -0.83 -31.02 -21.05
C PRO A 375 0.44 -30.15 -21.14
N VAL A 376 1.51 -30.62 -20.49
CA VAL A 376 2.83 -30.02 -20.64
C VAL A 376 3.39 -30.35 -22.01
N LYS A 377 3.58 -29.31 -22.83
CA LYS A 377 4.11 -29.42 -24.19
C LYS A 377 5.56 -29.00 -24.24
N VAL A 378 6.35 -29.72 -25.02
CA VAL A 378 7.75 -29.41 -25.28
C VAL A 378 7.97 -29.30 -26.78
N GLU A 379 8.61 -28.21 -27.20
CA GLU A 379 9.08 -28.05 -28.57
C GLU A 379 10.34 -28.90 -28.78
N THR A 380 10.32 -29.70 -29.80
CA THR A 380 11.44 -30.59 -30.15
C THR A 380 12.43 -29.88 -31.06
N THR A 381 13.62 -30.47 -31.21
CA THR A 381 14.64 -30.00 -32.18
C THR A 381 14.16 -30.01 -33.63
N GLU A 382 13.13 -30.80 -33.92
CA GLU A 382 12.47 -30.88 -35.24
C GLU A 382 11.37 -29.83 -35.44
N GLY A 383 11.06 -29.00 -34.39
CA GLY A 383 10.04 -27.96 -34.43
C GLY A 383 8.61 -28.46 -34.18
N GLU A 384 8.45 -29.71 -33.78
CA GLU A 384 7.16 -30.29 -33.40
C GLU A 384 6.88 -30.10 -31.90
N PHE A 385 5.61 -29.90 -31.50
CA PHE A 385 5.20 -29.89 -30.10
C PHE A 385 4.73 -31.27 -29.67
N VAL A 386 5.35 -31.80 -28.62
CA VAL A 386 5.04 -33.10 -28.06
C VAL A 386 4.55 -32.99 -26.64
N ASN A 387 3.49 -33.71 -26.29
CA ASN A 387 2.98 -33.79 -24.92
C ASN A 387 3.87 -34.74 -24.10
N LEU A 388 4.26 -34.29 -22.92
CA LEU A 388 4.95 -35.17 -21.97
C LEU A 388 4.00 -36.22 -21.41
N ARG A 389 4.46 -37.42 -21.17
CA ARG A 389 3.67 -38.52 -20.61
C ARG A 389 3.91 -38.63 -19.12
N PHE A 390 2.85 -38.85 -18.38
CA PHE A 390 2.89 -39.12 -16.95
C PHE A 390 3.14 -40.62 -16.74
N LYS A 391 4.28 -40.91 -16.16
CA LYS A 391 4.64 -42.29 -15.74
C LYS A 391 4.44 -42.42 -14.23
N GLY A 392 3.28 -42.26 -13.69
CA GLY A 392 2.88 -42.42 -12.28
C GLY A 392 3.99 -42.42 -11.22
N PHE A 393 3.64 -42.28 -9.99
CA PHE A 393 4.58 -42.60 -8.89
C PHE A 393 4.88 -44.09 -8.94
N ASN A 394 6.14 -44.50 -8.73
CA ASN A 394 6.58 -45.89 -8.71
C ASN A 394 5.95 -46.69 -7.55
N THR A 395 4.62 -46.82 -7.55
CA THR A 395 3.93 -47.68 -6.62
C THR A 395 3.69 -49.01 -7.30
N THR A 396 4.11 -50.07 -6.68
CA THR A 396 3.77 -51.41 -7.12
C THR A 396 2.28 -51.65 -6.93
N LYS A 397 1.67 -52.50 -7.75
CA LYS A 397 0.26 -52.86 -7.60
C LYS A 397 -0.07 -53.35 -6.17
N GLU A 398 0.85 -54.03 -5.52
CA GLU A 398 0.74 -54.53 -4.17
C GLU A 398 0.76 -53.43 -3.11
N GLU A 399 1.50 -52.36 -3.30
CA GLU A 399 1.54 -51.18 -2.41
C GLU A 399 0.23 -50.39 -2.54
N TYR A 400 -0.31 -50.29 -3.74
CA TYR A 400 -1.60 -49.67 -3.99
C TYR A 400 -2.76 -50.44 -3.33
N GLU A 401 -2.79 -51.78 -3.47
CA GLU A 401 -3.80 -52.64 -2.84
C GLU A 401 -3.71 -52.63 -1.31
N LYS A 402 -2.55 -52.30 -0.75
CA LYS A 402 -2.35 -52.11 0.70
C LYS A 402 -2.66 -50.70 1.18
N GLY A 403 -3.12 -49.80 0.29
CA GLY A 403 -3.48 -48.43 0.64
C GLY A 403 -2.28 -47.51 0.94
N VAL A 404 -1.05 -47.93 0.53
CA VAL A 404 0.19 -47.20 0.77
C VAL A 404 0.53 -46.28 -0.41
N GLY A 405 -0.15 -46.36 -1.55
CA GLY A 405 0.20 -45.65 -2.77
C GLY A 405 -0.87 -44.70 -3.31
N LEU A 406 -0.40 -43.63 -3.90
CA LEU A 406 -1.20 -42.59 -4.56
C LEU A 406 -1.42 -42.95 -6.04
N MET A 407 -2.42 -43.66 -6.43
CA MET A 407 -2.90 -43.94 -7.78
C MET A 407 -2.09 -44.97 -8.63
N PRO A 408 -2.81 -45.83 -9.36
CA PRO A 408 -2.19 -46.74 -10.33
C PRO A 408 -1.52 -45.96 -11.47
N ILE A 409 -0.45 -46.52 -12.02
CA ILE A 409 0.22 -45.98 -13.20
C ILE A 409 -0.77 -45.89 -14.35
N VAL A 410 -1.23 -44.66 -14.64
CA VAL A 410 -2.06 -44.39 -15.80
C VAL A 410 -1.18 -43.80 -16.86
N ASP A 411 -1.10 -44.44 -18.03
CA ASP A 411 -0.41 -43.90 -19.18
C ASP A 411 -1.29 -42.79 -19.80
N ARG A 412 -1.03 -41.55 -19.40
CA ARG A 412 -1.73 -40.36 -19.86
C ARG A 412 -0.77 -39.21 -20.06
N ASP A 413 -1.24 -38.15 -20.68
CA ASP A 413 -0.46 -36.93 -20.80
C ASP A 413 -0.21 -36.31 -19.40
N LEU A 414 1.01 -35.83 -19.20
CA LEU A 414 1.39 -35.08 -18.01
C LEU A 414 0.77 -33.69 -18.08
N THR A 415 -0.01 -33.33 -17.08
CA THR A 415 -0.64 -32.01 -17.00
C THR A 415 0.16 -31.04 -16.12
N TRP A 416 -0.03 -29.75 -16.33
CA TRP A 416 0.55 -28.73 -15.44
C TRP A 416 0.10 -28.90 -14.00
N CYS A 417 -1.11 -29.41 -13.77
CA CYS A 417 -1.60 -29.72 -12.43
C CYS A 417 -0.74 -30.79 -11.75
N ASP A 418 -0.36 -31.85 -12.48
CA ASP A 418 0.49 -32.93 -11.93
C ASP A 418 1.87 -32.39 -11.55
N VAL A 419 2.49 -31.62 -12.43
CA VAL A 419 3.83 -31.04 -12.18
C VAL A 419 3.79 -30.08 -11.00
N LEU A 420 2.79 -29.20 -10.95
CA LEU A 420 2.62 -28.26 -9.85
C LEU A 420 2.34 -28.98 -8.52
N TYR A 421 1.57 -30.07 -8.55
CA TYR A 421 1.30 -30.89 -7.37
C TYR A 421 2.59 -31.53 -6.83
N ILE A 422 3.36 -32.19 -7.70
CA ILE A 422 4.63 -32.82 -7.33
C ILE A 422 5.62 -31.80 -6.74
N CYS A 423 5.75 -30.64 -7.41
CA CYS A 423 6.64 -29.58 -6.96
C CYS A 423 6.14 -28.90 -5.65
N ALA A 424 4.82 -28.81 -5.48
CA ALA A 424 4.24 -28.27 -4.26
C ALA A 424 4.43 -29.22 -3.08
N GLU A 425 4.24 -30.50 -3.28
CA GLU A 425 4.47 -31.52 -2.24
C GLU A 425 5.92 -31.52 -1.79
N GLU A 426 6.87 -31.49 -2.74
CA GLU A 426 8.29 -31.38 -2.44
C GLU A 426 8.62 -30.06 -1.70
N ALA A 427 8.06 -28.93 -2.15
CA ALA A 427 8.32 -27.63 -1.57
C ALA A 427 7.75 -27.48 -0.16
N CYS A 428 6.67 -28.22 0.17
CA CYS A 428 6.00 -28.16 1.46
C CYS A 428 6.51 -29.18 2.47
N GLN A 429 7.36 -30.09 2.06
CA GLN A 429 7.93 -31.11 2.95
C GLN A 429 8.60 -30.44 4.16
N ASP A 430 8.22 -30.86 5.37
CA ASP A 430 8.74 -30.32 6.63
C ASP A 430 8.55 -28.80 6.84
N LYS A 431 7.61 -28.20 6.14
CA LYS A 431 7.27 -26.76 6.34
C LYS A 431 6.12 -26.59 7.34
N HIS A 432 6.24 -25.54 8.13
CA HIS A 432 5.24 -25.17 9.11
C HIS A 432 4.41 -23.99 8.58
N VAL A 433 3.12 -24.01 8.88
CA VAL A 433 2.19 -22.92 8.56
C VAL A 433 1.58 -22.36 9.83
N LEU A 434 1.42 -21.03 9.83
CA LEU A 434 0.78 -20.31 10.91
C LEU A 434 -0.70 -20.13 10.57
N ILE A 435 -1.60 -20.79 11.31
CA ILE A 435 -3.04 -20.69 11.10
C ILE A 435 -3.67 -19.78 12.15
N VAL A 436 -4.40 -18.76 11.68
CA VAL A 436 -5.16 -17.84 12.54
C VAL A 436 -6.64 -18.01 12.25
N ARG A 437 -7.40 -18.45 13.25
CA ARG A 437 -8.86 -18.60 13.13
C ARG A 437 -9.58 -17.32 13.55
N TYR A 438 -10.47 -16.83 12.71
CA TYR A 438 -11.39 -15.73 13.03
C TYR A 438 -12.78 -16.27 13.38
N PRO A 439 -13.58 -15.54 14.20
CA PRO A 439 -13.29 -14.27 14.85
C PRO A 439 -12.40 -14.39 16.09
N ILE A 440 -11.58 -13.36 16.31
CA ILE A 440 -10.74 -13.25 17.49
C ILE A 440 -11.51 -12.39 18.50
N PHE A 441 -12.06 -13.02 19.53
CA PHE A 441 -12.88 -12.33 20.55
C PHE A 441 -12.09 -11.80 21.74
N VAL A 442 -10.83 -12.20 21.89
CA VAL A 442 -9.98 -11.85 23.03
C VAL A 442 -8.59 -11.50 22.51
N SER A 443 -7.85 -10.67 23.27
CA SER A 443 -6.48 -10.25 22.98
C SER A 443 -5.46 -11.39 22.84
N THR A 444 -5.82 -12.60 23.20
CA THR A 444 -5.04 -13.82 22.95
C THR A 444 -5.51 -14.47 21.66
N ALA A 445 -4.97 -14.06 20.53
CA ALA A 445 -5.08 -14.84 19.31
C ALA A 445 -4.45 -16.21 19.55
N ARG A 446 -5.24 -17.26 19.43
CA ARG A 446 -4.67 -18.61 19.39
C ARG A 446 -4.04 -18.79 18.02
N VAL A 447 -2.75 -18.72 18.00
CA VAL A 447 -1.94 -19.02 16.84
C VAL A 447 -1.58 -20.49 16.95
N PHE A 448 -2.00 -21.26 15.95
CA PHE A 448 -1.64 -22.68 15.86
C PHE A 448 -0.57 -22.82 14.80
N GLU A 449 0.53 -23.44 15.18
CA GLU A 449 1.56 -23.85 14.24
C GLU A 449 1.25 -25.29 13.84
N HIS A 450 1.08 -25.51 12.53
CA HIS A 450 0.78 -26.82 11.97
C HIS A 450 1.82 -27.17 10.91
N VAL A 451 2.22 -28.41 10.90
CA VAL A 451 3.07 -28.96 9.84
C VAL A 451 2.18 -29.31 8.65
N LEU A 452 2.59 -28.91 7.46
CA LEU A 452 1.92 -29.29 6.22
C LEU A 452 2.17 -30.78 5.97
N LYS A 453 1.12 -31.56 6.00
CA LYS A 453 1.20 -33.00 5.74
C LYS A 453 0.74 -33.36 4.33
N GLN A 454 -0.18 -32.61 3.76
CA GLN A 454 -0.77 -32.97 2.48
C GLN A 454 -1.25 -31.74 1.70
N VAL A 455 -0.99 -31.79 0.40
CA VAL A 455 -1.54 -30.86 -0.58
C VAL A 455 -2.80 -31.48 -1.14
N ALA A 456 -3.95 -30.83 -1.00
CA ALA A 456 -5.24 -31.31 -1.49
C ALA A 456 -5.62 -30.69 -2.83
#